data_4ac9e15de55fba5c5fb8a2e49b11ad38
#
_entry.id   4ac9e15de55fba5c5fb8a2e49b11ad38
#
_cell.length_a   1.000
_cell.length_b   1.000
_cell.length_c   1.000
_cell.angle_alpha   90.00
_cell.angle_beta   90.00
_cell.angle_gamma   90.00
#
_symmetry.space_group_name_H-M   'P 1'
#
loop_
_entity.id
_entity.type
_entity.pdbx_description
1 polymer ?
#
loop_
_entity_poly.entity_id
_entity_poly.type
_entity_poly.pdbx_seq_one_letter_code
_entity_poly.pdbx_strand_id
1 'polypeptide(L)'
;MLSLDEDAFALPTRCPPWRVKELVGHIWRDVDRLGTGLAAPDAEPVETDAVMYWRSYDPVGDAPAIAERAKETADGFASGRDLARSFSEMWPARLDAAEAADPSRSVRTFGPVLRLDEFVKTRVLETAVHRLDLLHALGRERSLRPESAAVIVPVLEALLGSPLPGELGWSDLEFVEAGTGRRAIGPAEAEILGDLAERFPLVG
;
A
#
# COMPACT_ATOMS: atom_id res chain seq x y z
N MET A 1 -3.63 -15.76 -4.90
CA MET A 1 -2.26 -15.91 -5.40
C MET A 1 -1.84 -17.38 -5.55
N LEU A 2 -2.12 -18.27 -4.61
CA LEU A 2 -1.72 -19.70 -4.66
C LEU A 2 -2.25 -20.49 -5.87
N SER A 3 -3.32 -20.02 -6.51
CA SER A 3 -3.90 -20.67 -7.71
C SER A 3 -3.38 -20.13 -9.04
N LEU A 4 -2.42 -19.22 -9.03
CA LEU A 4 -1.83 -18.67 -10.26
C LEU A 4 -0.85 -19.70 -10.85
N ASP A 5 -0.84 -19.80 -12.18
CA ASP A 5 0.24 -20.48 -12.91
C ASP A 5 1.50 -19.61 -12.94
N GLU A 6 2.62 -20.19 -13.34
CA GLU A 6 3.89 -19.48 -13.31
C GLU A 6 3.92 -18.36 -14.37
N ASP A 7 3.20 -18.52 -15.47
CA ASP A 7 3.14 -17.51 -16.54
C ASP A 7 2.46 -16.22 -16.04
N ALA A 8 1.50 -16.34 -15.11
CA ALA A 8 0.83 -15.17 -14.52
C ALA A 8 1.80 -14.30 -13.72
N PHE A 9 2.86 -14.86 -13.13
CA PHE A 9 3.87 -14.09 -12.41
C PHE A 9 4.79 -13.27 -13.34
N ALA A 10 4.83 -13.62 -14.63
CA ALA A 10 5.56 -12.88 -15.65
C ALA A 10 4.77 -11.73 -16.29
N LEU A 11 3.48 -11.57 -15.98
CA LEU A 11 2.67 -10.49 -16.53
C LEU A 11 3.15 -9.12 -16.07
N PRO A 12 3.12 -8.10 -16.95
CA PRO A 12 3.44 -6.73 -16.57
C PRO A 12 2.37 -6.17 -15.61
N THR A 13 2.77 -5.25 -14.74
CA THR A 13 1.85 -4.51 -13.88
C THR A 13 1.77 -3.05 -14.31
N ARG A 14 0.84 -2.29 -13.73
CA ARG A 14 0.80 -0.82 -13.88
C ARG A 14 1.76 -0.07 -12.94
N CYS A 15 2.68 -0.81 -12.28
CA CYS A 15 3.76 -0.28 -11.46
C CYS A 15 5.13 -0.61 -12.10
N PRO A 16 5.49 -0.04 -13.27
CA PRO A 16 6.77 -0.35 -13.91
C PRO A 16 7.95 0.02 -12.99
N PRO A 17 9.04 -0.77 -12.98
CA PRO A 17 9.33 -1.88 -13.89
C PRO A 17 8.79 -3.25 -13.45
N TRP A 18 7.95 -3.34 -12.42
CA TRP A 18 7.53 -4.60 -11.80
C TRP A 18 6.61 -5.44 -12.69
N ARG A 19 6.91 -6.72 -12.75
CA ARG A 19 5.97 -7.78 -13.13
C ARG A 19 5.21 -8.23 -11.87
N VAL A 20 4.27 -9.13 -12.05
CA VAL A 20 3.47 -9.68 -10.94
C VAL A 20 4.37 -10.29 -9.85
N LYS A 21 5.47 -10.98 -10.21
CA LYS A 21 6.39 -11.58 -9.23
C LYS A 21 7.02 -10.52 -8.32
N GLU A 22 7.57 -9.44 -8.88
CA GLU A 22 8.18 -8.35 -8.12
C GLU A 22 7.13 -7.61 -7.28
N LEU A 23 5.93 -7.39 -7.82
CA LEU A 23 4.84 -6.77 -7.06
C LEU A 23 4.42 -7.63 -5.85
N VAL A 24 4.36 -8.96 -6.01
CA VAL A 24 4.12 -9.88 -4.87
C VAL A 24 5.29 -9.85 -3.89
N GLY A 25 6.53 -9.75 -4.37
CA GLY A 25 7.72 -9.57 -3.53
C GLY A 25 7.67 -8.29 -2.70
N HIS A 26 7.21 -7.19 -3.30
CA HIS A 26 6.97 -5.94 -2.58
C HIS A 26 5.92 -6.11 -1.49
N ILE A 27 4.77 -6.68 -1.79
CA ILE A 27 3.69 -6.92 -0.82
C ILE A 27 4.17 -7.86 0.31
N TRP A 28 4.93 -8.92 -0.04
CA TRP A 28 5.51 -9.85 0.95
C TRP A 28 6.38 -9.09 1.95
N ARG A 29 7.29 -8.28 1.45
CA ARG A 29 8.20 -7.47 2.25
C ARG A 29 7.45 -6.44 3.11
N ASP A 30 6.41 -5.86 2.55
CA ASP A 30 5.61 -4.84 3.20
C ASP A 30 4.88 -5.39 4.44
N VAL A 31 4.32 -6.58 4.32
CA VAL A 31 3.68 -7.27 5.45
C VAL A 31 4.71 -7.81 6.45
N ASP A 32 5.87 -8.31 6.00
CA ASP A 32 6.94 -8.78 6.88
C ASP A 32 7.50 -7.68 7.78
N ARG A 33 7.41 -6.41 7.35
CA ARG A 33 7.80 -5.26 8.17
C ARG A 33 7.01 -5.13 9.49
N LEU A 34 5.80 -5.67 9.57
CA LEU A 34 5.09 -5.76 10.85
C LEU A 34 5.89 -6.60 11.86
N GLY A 35 6.41 -7.75 11.43
CA GLY A 35 7.21 -8.61 12.30
C GLY A 35 8.57 -7.99 12.67
N THR A 36 9.28 -7.43 11.70
CA THR A 36 10.59 -6.81 11.96
C THR A 36 10.46 -5.56 12.83
N GLY A 37 9.42 -4.75 12.63
CA GLY A 37 9.13 -3.57 13.45
C GLY A 37 8.75 -3.93 14.89
N LEU A 38 7.97 -5.00 15.07
CA LEU A 38 7.58 -5.50 16.40
C LEU A 38 8.72 -6.19 17.15
N ALA A 39 9.72 -6.73 16.45
CA ALA A 39 10.91 -7.30 17.06
C ALA A 39 11.87 -6.25 17.61
N ALA A 40 11.79 -5.02 17.14
CA ALA A 40 12.60 -3.91 17.65
C ALA A 40 12.14 -3.49 19.07
N PRO A 41 13.05 -3.00 19.92
CA PRO A 41 12.67 -2.46 21.22
C PRO A 41 11.67 -1.29 21.09
N ASP A 42 10.69 -1.25 21.98
CA ASP A 42 9.76 -0.14 22.14
C ASP A 42 10.43 0.96 22.99
N ALA A 43 11.28 1.76 22.40
CA ALA A 43 12.09 2.73 23.15
C ALA A 43 12.30 4.05 22.44
N GLU A 44 11.80 4.22 21.22
CA GLU A 44 12.04 5.44 20.46
C GLU A 44 10.83 6.38 20.50
N PRO A 45 11.04 7.71 20.61
CA PRO A 45 9.92 8.65 20.55
C PRO A 45 9.26 8.58 19.17
N VAL A 46 7.92 8.62 19.16
CA VAL A 46 7.14 8.70 17.94
C VAL A 46 7.42 10.02 17.22
N GLU A 47 7.73 9.95 15.94
CA GLU A 47 8.14 11.09 15.10
C GLU A 47 7.01 11.55 14.17
N THR A 48 6.07 10.65 13.81
CA THR A 48 5.07 10.92 12.77
C THR A 48 3.83 10.02 12.90
N ASP A 49 2.79 10.34 12.13
CA ASP A 49 1.58 9.54 11.91
C ASP A 49 1.49 9.06 10.45
N ALA A 50 0.43 8.32 10.11
CA ALA A 50 0.23 7.78 8.78
C ALA A 50 0.09 8.88 7.70
N VAL A 51 -0.54 10.01 8.02
CA VAL A 51 -0.74 11.12 7.07
C VAL A 51 0.58 11.80 6.77
N MET A 52 1.34 12.14 7.81
CA MET A 52 2.66 12.78 7.65
C MET A 52 3.69 11.84 7.02
N TYR A 53 3.60 10.53 7.29
CA TYR A 53 4.40 9.50 6.60
C TYR A 53 4.22 9.60 5.09
N TRP A 54 2.97 9.64 4.60
CA TRP A 54 2.69 9.74 3.17
C TRP A 54 3.03 11.11 2.58
N ARG A 55 2.88 12.20 3.34
CA ARG A 55 3.32 13.53 2.90
C ARG A 55 4.83 13.64 2.73
N SER A 56 5.60 12.86 3.48
CA SER A 56 7.07 12.84 3.38
C SER A 56 7.61 11.86 2.35
N TYR A 57 6.76 11.04 1.74
CA TYR A 57 7.16 10.09 0.70
C TYR A 57 7.57 10.84 -0.58
N ASP A 58 8.76 10.52 -1.09
CA ASP A 58 9.25 11.04 -2.38
C ASP A 58 9.15 9.94 -3.44
N PRO A 59 8.09 9.95 -4.28
CA PRO A 59 7.89 8.90 -5.27
C PRO A 59 9.02 8.84 -6.31
N VAL A 60 9.73 9.93 -6.55
CA VAL A 60 10.83 9.98 -7.52
C VAL A 60 12.15 9.51 -6.89
N GLY A 61 12.48 10.01 -5.70
CA GLY A 61 13.70 9.66 -4.99
C GLY A 61 13.70 8.25 -4.42
N ASP A 62 12.56 7.80 -3.88
CA ASP A 62 12.45 6.52 -3.20
C ASP A 62 12.19 5.33 -4.16
N ALA A 63 11.52 5.57 -5.31
CA ALA A 63 11.10 4.51 -6.23
C ALA A 63 12.22 3.58 -6.69
N PRO A 64 13.43 4.04 -7.05
CA PRO A 64 14.50 3.14 -7.49
C PRO A 64 14.91 2.14 -6.40
N ALA A 65 15.06 2.60 -5.16
CA ALA A 65 15.44 1.74 -4.04
C ALA A 65 14.30 0.78 -3.66
N ILE A 66 13.04 1.21 -3.77
CA ILE A 66 11.87 0.35 -3.55
C ILE A 66 11.82 -0.74 -4.63
N ALA A 67 12.04 -0.36 -5.89
CA ALA A 67 12.04 -1.28 -7.02
C ALA A 67 13.11 -2.36 -6.88
N GLU A 68 14.33 -1.98 -6.51
CA GLU A 68 15.42 -2.95 -6.31
C GLU A 68 15.12 -3.92 -5.15
N ARG A 69 14.64 -3.41 -4.01
CA ARG A 69 14.27 -4.28 -2.88
C ARG A 69 13.13 -5.25 -3.20
N ALA A 70 12.16 -4.85 -4.01
CA ALA A 70 11.08 -5.74 -4.48
C ALA A 70 11.64 -6.87 -5.37
N LYS A 71 12.54 -6.51 -6.28
CA LYS A 71 13.25 -7.43 -7.15
C LYS A 71 14.12 -8.41 -6.36
N GLU A 72 14.96 -7.93 -5.45
CA GLU A 72 15.80 -8.76 -4.58
C GLU A 72 14.95 -9.78 -3.80
N THR A 73 13.81 -9.34 -3.25
CA THR A 73 12.89 -10.24 -2.55
C THR A 73 12.33 -11.30 -3.50
N ALA A 74 11.86 -10.89 -4.69
CA ALA A 74 11.34 -11.81 -5.69
C ALA A 74 12.40 -12.82 -6.16
N ASP A 75 13.64 -12.38 -6.42
CA ASP A 75 14.76 -13.20 -6.87
C ASP A 75 15.22 -14.21 -5.79
N GLY A 76 14.95 -13.93 -4.51
CA GLY A 76 15.20 -14.85 -3.40
C GLY A 76 14.35 -16.12 -3.43
N PHE A 77 13.31 -16.19 -4.28
CA PHE A 77 12.43 -17.34 -4.44
C PHE A 77 12.62 -18.00 -5.82
N ALA A 78 12.69 -19.32 -5.84
CA ALA A 78 12.91 -20.10 -7.07
C ALA A 78 11.78 -19.89 -8.11
N SER A 79 10.55 -19.64 -7.65
CA SER A 79 9.39 -19.43 -8.51
C SER A 79 8.42 -18.41 -7.91
N GLY A 80 7.49 -17.90 -8.72
CA GLY A 80 6.39 -17.05 -8.24
C GLY A 80 5.45 -17.80 -7.29
N ARG A 81 5.27 -19.10 -7.51
CA ARG A 81 4.48 -19.95 -6.61
C ARG A 81 5.14 -20.14 -5.25
N ASP A 82 6.47 -20.26 -5.19
CA ASP A 82 7.19 -20.37 -3.91
C ASP A 82 7.09 -19.08 -3.11
N LEU A 83 7.21 -17.94 -3.77
CA LEU A 83 6.98 -16.64 -3.16
C LEU A 83 5.53 -16.51 -2.62
N ALA A 84 4.53 -16.88 -3.41
CA ALA A 84 3.13 -16.83 -2.99
C ALA A 84 2.83 -17.78 -1.82
N ARG A 85 3.47 -18.95 -1.79
CA ARG A 85 3.38 -19.91 -0.66
C ARG A 85 4.00 -19.29 0.59
N SER A 86 5.22 -18.78 0.49
CA SER A 86 5.91 -18.11 1.59
C SER A 86 5.08 -16.96 2.16
N PHE A 87 4.48 -16.13 1.29
CA PHE A 87 3.57 -15.09 1.73
C PHE A 87 2.39 -15.66 2.52
N SER A 88 1.74 -16.71 2.00
CA SER A 88 0.57 -17.33 2.63
C SER A 88 0.88 -17.95 4.00
N GLU A 89 2.10 -18.42 4.20
CA GLU A 89 2.57 -18.99 5.48
C GLU A 89 2.99 -17.90 6.47
N MET A 90 3.53 -16.79 5.99
CA MET A 90 4.09 -15.72 6.82
C MET A 90 3.04 -14.76 7.37
N TRP A 91 2.12 -14.28 6.53
CA TRP A 91 1.25 -13.16 6.88
C TRP A 91 0.35 -13.39 8.12
N PRO A 92 -0.19 -14.61 8.42
CA PRO A 92 -1.02 -14.79 9.59
C PRO A 92 -0.27 -14.49 10.88
N ALA A 93 0.94 -15.03 11.00
CA ALA A 93 1.78 -14.80 12.20
C ALA A 93 2.17 -13.32 12.38
N ARG A 94 2.30 -12.55 11.29
CA ARG A 94 2.55 -11.11 11.37
C ARG A 94 1.34 -10.34 11.86
N LEU A 95 0.14 -10.71 11.43
CA LEU A 95 -1.10 -10.12 11.93
C LEU A 95 -1.36 -10.49 13.39
N ASP A 96 -1.25 -11.76 13.74
CA ASP A 96 -1.43 -12.23 15.13
C ASP A 96 -0.49 -11.47 16.08
N ALA A 97 0.77 -11.26 15.68
CA ALA A 97 1.73 -10.49 16.47
C ALA A 97 1.34 -9.01 16.59
N ALA A 98 0.80 -8.41 15.53
CA ALA A 98 0.34 -7.03 15.56
C ALA A 98 -0.93 -6.86 16.42
N GLU A 99 -1.86 -7.80 16.34
CA GLU A 99 -3.09 -7.80 17.15
C GLU A 99 -2.81 -7.99 18.64
N ALA A 100 -1.79 -8.78 18.98
CA ALA A 100 -1.39 -9.02 20.37
C ALA A 100 -0.57 -7.87 20.99
N ALA A 101 -0.04 -6.96 20.19
CA ALA A 101 0.82 -5.88 20.66
C ALA A 101 0.01 -4.64 21.08
N ASP A 102 0.58 -3.82 21.98
CA ASP A 102 0.00 -2.52 22.31
C ASP A 102 -0.03 -1.62 21.05
N PRO A 103 -1.20 -1.15 20.61
CA PRO A 103 -1.32 -0.28 19.43
C PRO A 103 -0.57 1.06 19.57
N SER A 104 -0.27 1.49 20.79
CA SER A 104 0.45 2.74 21.05
C SER A 104 1.97 2.60 21.04
N ARG A 105 2.50 1.36 21.02
CA ARG A 105 3.96 1.14 21.02
C ARG A 105 4.62 1.74 19.79
N SER A 106 5.85 2.20 19.95
CA SER A 106 6.63 2.71 18.81
C SER A 106 7.15 1.58 17.90
N VAL A 107 7.13 1.83 16.62
CA VAL A 107 7.61 0.91 15.56
C VAL A 107 8.55 1.66 14.64
N ARG A 108 9.77 1.16 14.49
CA ARG A 108 10.73 1.64 13.48
C ARG A 108 11.03 0.52 12.48
N THR A 109 10.99 0.85 11.20
CA THR A 109 11.44 -0.05 10.11
C THR A 109 12.51 0.65 9.26
N PHE A 110 12.19 1.16 8.09
CA PHE A 110 13.13 1.86 7.19
C PHE A 110 12.88 3.37 7.09
N GLY A 111 12.08 3.92 7.95
CA GLY A 111 11.68 5.32 7.93
C GLY A 111 11.53 5.87 9.35
N PRO A 112 10.70 6.88 9.51
CA PRO A 112 10.44 7.49 10.81
C PRO A 112 9.75 6.50 11.77
N VAL A 113 9.82 6.79 13.06
CA VAL A 113 9.12 6.03 14.10
C VAL A 113 7.65 6.42 14.13
N LEU A 114 6.78 5.43 14.02
CA LEU A 114 5.34 5.58 14.17
C LEU A 114 4.82 4.80 15.38
N ARG A 115 3.62 5.14 15.83
CA ARG A 115 2.84 4.21 16.65
C ARG A 115 2.45 3.00 15.79
N LEU A 116 2.26 1.85 16.42
CA LEU A 116 1.88 0.62 15.71
C LEU A 116 0.56 0.79 14.94
N ASP A 117 -0.47 1.41 15.55
CA ASP A 117 -1.76 1.65 14.90
C ASP A 117 -1.61 2.54 13.65
N GLU A 118 -0.77 3.57 13.70
CA GLU A 118 -0.47 4.43 12.56
C GLU A 118 0.35 3.70 11.48
N PHE A 119 1.32 2.88 11.90
CA PHE A 119 2.09 2.05 10.98
C PHE A 119 1.20 1.05 10.25
N VAL A 120 0.26 0.40 10.94
CA VAL A 120 -0.71 -0.53 10.33
C VAL A 120 -1.55 0.18 9.27
N LYS A 121 -2.00 1.42 9.49
CA LYS A 121 -2.74 2.20 8.47
C LYS A 121 -1.93 2.35 7.17
N THR A 122 -0.63 2.62 7.28
CA THR A 122 0.24 2.71 6.10
C THR A 122 0.33 1.37 5.36
N ARG A 123 0.38 0.24 6.07
CA ARG A 123 0.44 -1.11 5.48
C ARG A 123 -0.89 -1.52 4.83
N VAL A 124 -2.02 -1.11 5.42
CA VAL A 124 -3.35 -1.34 4.82
C VAL A 124 -3.46 -0.59 3.49
N LEU A 125 -3.01 0.67 3.42
CA LEU A 125 -3.02 1.44 2.18
C LEU A 125 -2.15 0.77 1.10
N GLU A 126 -0.90 0.45 1.42
CA GLU A 126 0.03 -0.23 0.51
C GLU A 126 -0.54 -1.54 -0.03
N THR A 127 -0.95 -2.43 0.87
CA THR A 127 -1.40 -3.76 0.47
C THR A 127 -2.72 -3.72 -0.30
N ALA A 128 -3.64 -2.82 0.03
CA ALA A 128 -4.91 -2.69 -0.68
C ALA A 128 -4.71 -2.10 -2.09
N VAL A 129 -3.89 -1.05 -2.23
CA VAL A 129 -3.59 -0.45 -3.53
C VAL A 129 -2.86 -1.45 -4.44
N HIS A 130 -1.85 -2.13 -3.94
CA HIS A 130 -1.12 -3.14 -4.71
C HIS A 130 -1.94 -4.41 -4.98
N ARG A 131 -2.95 -4.71 -4.15
CA ARG A 131 -3.95 -5.72 -4.52
C ARG A 131 -4.78 -5.29 -5.73
N LEU A 132 -5.14 -3.99 -5.85
CA LEU A 132 -5.81 -3.47 -7.06
C LEU A 132 -4.89 -3.57 -8.29
N ASP A 133 -3.59 -3.30 -8.12
CA ASP A 133 -2.60 -3.45 -9.19
C ASP A 133 -2.47 -4.91 -9.65
N LEU A 134 -2.48 -5.87 -8.71
CA LEU A 134 -2.49 -7.30 -9.03
C LEU A 134 -3.77 -7.72 -9.76
N LEU A 135 -4.94 -7.30 -9.29
CA LEU A 135 -6.21 -7.60 -9.94
C LEU A 135 -6.23 -7.06 -11.38
N HIS A 136 -5.70 -5.85 -11.58
CA HIS A 136 -5.57 -5.25 -12.91
C HIS A 136 -4.65 -6.08 -13.82
N ALA A 137 -3.45 -6.43 -13.35
CA ALA A 137 -2.49 -7.22 -14.12
C ALA A 137 -3.03 -8.60 -14.53
N LEU A 138 -3.87 -9.19 -13.67
CA LEU A 138 -4.50 -10.50 -13.89
C LEU A 138 -5.82 -10.42 -14.68
N GLY A 139 -6.22 -9.24 -15.17
CA GLY A 139 -7.48 -9.04 -15.89
C GLY A 139 -8.72 -9.36 -15.05
N ARG A 140 -8.64 -9.24 -13.73
CA ARG A 140 -9.73 -9.50 -12.79
C ARG A 140 -10.45 -8.21 -12.41
N GLU A 141 -11.73 -8.33 -12.04
CA GLU A 141 -12.52 -7.22 -11.52
C GLU A 141 -11.84 -6.64 -10.27
N ARG A 142 -11.67 -5.33 -10.29
CA ARG A 142 -11.10 -4.60 -9.15
C ARG A 142 -12.18 -4.32 -8.12
N SER A 143 -11.88 -4.59 -6.88
CA SER A 143 -12.77 -4.30 -5.76
C SER A 143 -11.96 -3.90 -4.53
N LEU A 144 -12.42 -2.90 -3.81
CA LEU A 144 -11.89 -2.51 -2.52
C LEU A 144 -12.74 -3.18 -1.41
N ARG A 145 -12.08 -3.74 -0.40
CA ARG A 145 -12.78 -4.28 0.75
C ARG A 145 -13.29 -3.14 1.63
N PRO A 146 -14.53 -3.20 2.17
CA PRO A 146 -15.06 -2.16 3.04
C PRO A 146 -14.17 -1.87 4.27
N GLU A 147 -13.57 -2.92 4.84
CA GLU A 147 -12.65 -2.77 5.99
C GLU A 147 -11.38 -2.00 5.61
N SER A 148 -10.86 -2.23 4.40
CA SER A 148 -9.71 -1.46 3.91
C SER A 148 -10.12 -0.02 3.59
N ALA A 149 -11.28 0.20 2.98
CA ALA A 149 -11.80 1.54 2.69
C ALA A 149 -11.95 2.36 3.98
N ALA A 150 -12.50 1.77 5.04
CA ALA A 150 -12.67 2.43 6.34
C ALA A 150 -11.35 2.93 6.95
N VAL A 151 -10.22 2.34 6.59
CA VAL A 151 -8.89 2.78 7.04
C VAL A 151 -8.28 3.79 6.06
N ILE A 152 -8.40 3.54 4.75
CA ILE A 152 -7.68 4.29 3.71
C ILE A 152 -8.35 5.64 3.42
N VAL A 153 -9.68 5.67 3.31
CA VAL A 153 -10.41 6.90 2.94
C VAL A 153 -10.12 8.04 3.90
N PRO A 154 -10.17 7.89 5.24
CA PRO A 154 -9.80 8.96 6.17
C PRO A 154 -8.36 9.46 6.00
N VAL A 155 -7.41 8.58 5.68
CA VAL A 155 -6.01 8.98 5.44
C VAL A 155 -5.92 9.83 4.15
N LEU A 156 -6.60 9.42 3.09
CA LEU A 156 -6.61 10.17 1.83
C LEU A 156 -7.34 11.52 1.98
N GLU A 157 -8.45 11.59 2.72
CA GLU A 157 -9.12 12.86 3.01
C GLU A 157 -8.23 13.81 3.82
N ALA A 158 -7.49 13.29 4.79
CA ALA A 158 -6.52 14.08 5.55
C ALA A 158 -5.35 14.57 4.67
N LEU A 159 -4.91 13.78 3.69
CA LEU A 159 -3.94 14.19 2.68
C LEU A 159 -4.52 15.24 1.73
N LEU A 160 -5.78 15.07 1.31
CA LEU A 160 -6.52 16.05 0.51
C LEU A 160 -6.74 17.37 1.28
N GLY A 161 -6.81 17.30 2.63
CA GLY A 161 -7.04 18.44 3.51
C GLY A 161 -8.51 18.81 3.66
N SER A 162 -9.41 18.01 3.14
CA SER A 162 -10.87 18.15 3.28
C SER A 162 -11.55 16.81 3.01
N PRO A 163 -12.80 16.61 3.49
CA PRO A 163 -13.63 15.52 2.99
C PRO A 163 -13.81 15.59 1.47
N LEU A 164 -13.95 14.43 0.83
CA LEU A 164 -14.25 14.37 -0.60
C LEU A 164 -15.61 15.02 -0.89
N PRO A 165 -15.70 15.94 -1.88
CA PRO A 165 -16.99 16.54 -2.26
C PRO A 165 -18.00 15.48 -2.68
N GLY A 166 -19.18 15.46 -2.03
CA GLY A 166 -20.22 14.47 -2.31
C GLY A 166 -20.80 14.54 -3.73
N GLU A 167 -20.69 15.70 -4.38
CA GLU A 167 -21.12 15.94 -5.76
C GLU A 167 -20.34 15.13 -6.79
N LEU A 168 -19.14 14.66 -6.46
CA LEU A 168 -18.37 13.75 -7.31
C LEU A 168 -19.07 12.40 -7.49
N GLY A 169 -19.83 11.96 -6.48
CA GLY A 169 -20.48 10.65 -6.50
C GLY A 169 -19.52 9.48 -6.60
N TRP A 170 -18.26 9.67 -6.30
CA TRP A 170 -17.26 8.60 -6.35
C TRP A 170 -17.51 7.54 -5.27
N SER A 171 -17.34 6.30 -5.65
CA SER A 171 -17.16 5.20 -4.71
C SER A 171 -15.80 5.30 -4.01
N ASP A 172 -15.65 4.61 -2.87
CA ASP A 172 -14.35 4.50 -2.18
C ASP A 172 -13.25 3.97 -3.11
N LEU A 173 -13.59 3.03 -4.00
CA LEU A 173 -12.63 2.50 -4.97
C LEU A 173 -12.13 3.60 -5.93
N GLU A 174 -13.04 4.41 -6.48
CA GLU A 174 -12.69 5.50 -7.40
C GLU A 174 -11.85 6.56 -6.70
N PHE A 175 -12.18 6.90 -5.46
CA PHE A 175 -11.38 7.84 -4.66
C PHE A 175 -9.98 7.28 -4.37
N VAL A 176 -9.86 6.02 -3.96
CA VAL A 176 -8.56 5.37 -3.72
C VAL A 176 -7.74 5.30 -5.01
N GLU A 177 -8.34 4.92 -6.14
CA GLU A 177 -7.63 4.87 -7.43
C GLU A 177 -7.18 6.26 -7.90
N ALA A 178 -8.00 7.29 -7.75
CA ALA A 178 -7.62 8.67 -8.08
C ALA A 178 -6.53 9.19 -7.11
N GLY A 179 -6.75 9.02 -5.80
CA GLY A 179 -5.83 9.48 -4.77
C GLY A 179 -4.44 8.83 -4.83
N THR A 180 -4.33 7.66 -5.45
CA THR A 180 -3.06 6.93 -5.61
C THR A 180 -2.56 6.88 -7.06
N GLY A 181 -3.08 7.74 -7.93
CA GLY A 181 -2.61 7.88 -9.31
C GLY A 181 -2.98 6.71 -10.25
N ARG A 182 -3.90 5.82 -9.83
CA ARG A 182 -4.35 4.67 -10.63
C ARG A 182 -5.50 5.03 -11.58
N ARG A 183 -6.10 6.19 -11.41
CA ARG A 183 -7.16 6.76 -12.23
C ARG A 183 -6.91 8.24 -12.43
N ALA A 184 -7.02 8.70 -13.67
CA ALA A 184 -6.97 10.13 -13.98
C ALA A 184 -8.29 10.82 -13.57
N ILE A 185 -8.19 12.08 -13.16
CA ILE A 185 -9.34 12.97 -12.93
C ILE A 185 -9.80 13.51 -14.27
N GLY A 186 -11.10 13.32 -14.58
CA GLY A 186 -11.71 13.88 -15.78
C GLY A 186 -12.03 15.38 -15.66
N PRO A 187 -12.27 16.09 -16.79
CA PRO A 187 -12.54 17.53 -16.77
C PRO A 187 -13.73 17.95 -15.88
N ALA A 188 -14.84 17.19 -15.92
CA ALA A 188 -16.02 17.48 -15.09
C ALA A 188 -15.75 17.26 -13.59
N GLU A 189 -14.94 16.26 -13.26
CA GLU A 189 -14.53 15.97 -11.89
C GLU A 189 -13.57 17.06 -11.36
N ALA A 190 -12.67 17.53 -12.22
CA ALA A 190 -11.76 18.63 -11.89
C ALA A 190 -12.53 19.94 -11.65
N GLU A 191 -13.63 20.19 -12.37
CA GLU A 191 -14.50 21.35 -12.12
C GLU A 191 -15.17 21.28 -10.73
N ILE A 192 -15.65 20.10 -10.32
CA ILE A 192 -16.22 19.89 -8.98
C ILE A 192 -15.16 20.02 -7.88
N LEU A 193 -13.96 19.47 -8.11
CA LEU A 193 -12.86 19.54 -7.16
C LEU A 193 -12.27 20.96 -7.01
N GLY A 194 -12.34 21.78 -8.04
CA GLY A 194 -11.70 23.10 -8.04
C GLY A 194 -10.19 22.98 -7.75
N ASP A 195 -9.69 23.81 -6.82
CA ASP A 195 -8.27 23.81 -6.42
C ASP A 195 -7.78 22.49 -5.83
N LEU A 196 -8.70 21.64 -5.35
CA LEU A 196 -8.33 20.31 -4.83
C LEU A 196 -7.84 19.36 -5.92
N ALA A 197 -8.23 19.57 -7.17
CA ALA A 197 -7.80 18.73 -8.29
C ALA A 197 -6.28 18.71 -8.49
N GLU A 198 -5.61 19.83 -8.18
CA GLU A 198 -4.15 19.97 -8.31
C GLU A 198 -3.37 19.15 -7.27
N ARG A 199 -4.07 18.64 -6.22
CA ARG A 199 -3.44 17.81 -5.17
C ARG A 199 -3.31 16.35 -5.56
N PHE A 200 -4.03 15.92 -6.59
CA PHE A 200 -4.00 14.52 -7.04
C PHE A 200 -2.81 14.26 -7.98
N PRO A 201 -2.15 13.09 -7.86
CA PRO A 201 -2.41 12.07 -6.84
C PRO A 201 -1.97 12.53 -5.44
N LEU A 202 -2.68 12.05 -4.41
CA LEU A 202 -2.37 12.34 -2.99
C LEU A 202 -1.19 11.51 -2.47
N VAL A 203 -1.04 10.31 -3.05
CA VAL A 203 0.04 9.35 -2.86
C VAL A 203 0.37 8.75 -4.22
N GLY A 204 1.61 8.82 -4.66
CA GLY A 204 1.97 8.26 -5.97
C GLY A 204 3.44 8.28 -6.25
#